data_9f37e47bfd4d3b271bffd4d91f087b1b
#
_entry.id   9f37e47bfd4d3b271bffd4d91f087b1b
#
_cell.length_a   1.000
_cell.length_b   1.000
_cell.length_c   1.000
_cell.angle_alpha   90.00
_cell.angle_beta   90.00
_cell.angle_gamma   90.00
#
_symmetry.space_group_name_H-M   'P 1'
#
loop_
_entity.id
_entity.type
_entity.pdbx_description
1 polymer ?
#
loop_
_entity_poly.entity_id
_entity_poly.type
_entity_poly.pdbx_seq_one_letter_code
_entity_poly.pdbx_strand_id
1 'polypeptide(L)'
;YVDSAIARNIQHSLKNYQNDGHFRSLRELYEKNELTNVINRVVEDINHRFTLEVLTREFESSDLRISARNLRKDRKQPTDILDQVDVKTINQKLKELLEIRNRSEQTVDLQESHRQEIKEYLDLLDLTVEIEVRWMTDYNRRELRTVFSQPGIRYAQADALIQSLMQDEAFRSMSLDERKRVTARIQDEIKGRMMEDIVLLETKLSKRQCEVFKLQFAVGEFDMVVFYPEEACCEIYEVKHSKEVVQPQCRHLLDHKKCEETAFRYGAIRGKYVIYRGEDTSLKNVFPEAEEDITYLEVENYLKTL
;
A
#
# COMPACT_ATOMS: atom_id res chain seq x y z
N TYR A 1 24.03 5.12 15.81
CA TYR A 1 23.20 4.57 16.90
C TYR A 1 22.33 3.41 16.41
N VAL A 2 21.63 3.56 15.27
CA VAL A 2 20.74 2.53 14.70
C VAL A 2 21.59 1.33 14.23
N ASP A 3 22.67 1.56 13.49
CA ASP A 3 23.55 0.53 12.95
C ASP A 3 24.16 -0.35 14.03
N SER A 4 24.60 0.26 15.14
CA SER A 4 25.17 -0.49 16.26
C SER A 4 24.12 -1.26 17.06
N ALA A 5 22.86 -0.86 17.03
CA ALA A 5 21.76 -1.59 17.66
C ALA A 5 21.36 -2.81 16.81
N ILE A 6 21.24 -2.62 15.50
CA ILE A 6 20.96 -3.72 14.54
C ILE A 6 22.07 -4.77 14.60
N ALA A 7 23.34 -4.35 14.52
CA ALA A 7 24.46 -5.26 14.60
C ALA A 7 24.49 -6.05 15.91
N ARG A 8 24.18 -5.41 17.06
CA ARG A 8 24.09 -6.10 18.36
C ARG A 8 22.94 -7.08 18.43
N ASN A 9 21.78 -6.75 17.89
CA ASN A 9 20.64 -7.65 17.86
C ASN A 9 20.91 -8.87 16.98
N ILE A 10 21.54 -8.68 15.83
CA ILE A 10 21.94 -9.79 14.96
C ILE A 10 22.97 -10.67 15.64
N GLN A 11 23.99 -10.09 16.28
CA GLN A 11 24.96 -10.86 17.06
C GLN A 11 24.32 -11.65 18.19
N HIS A 12 23.35 -11.06 18.89
CA HIS A 12 22.64 -11.73 19.98
C HIS A 12 21.78 -12.88 19.45
N SER A 13 21.06 -12.67 18.35
CA SER A 13 20.25 -13.70 17.70
C SER A 13 21.12 -14.84 17.16
N LEU A 14 22.22 -14.54 16.50
CA LEU A 14 23.16 -15.54 15.99
C LEU A 14 23.81 -16.39 17.11
N LYS A 15 24.05 -15.82 18.29
CA LYS A 15 24.57 -16.56 19.45
C LYS A 15 23.55 -17.49 20.09
N ASN A 16 22.28 -17.18 20.00
CA ASN A 16 21.21 -17.93 20.63
C ASN A 16 20.63 -19.04 19.74
N TYR A 17 20.92 -19.02 18.43
CA TYR A 17 20.52 -20.07 17.51
C TYR A 17 21.52 -21.23 17.54
N GLN A 18 21.06 -22.41 17.96
CA GLN A 18 21.87 -23.63 18.04
C GLN A 18 22.22 -24.26 16.68
N ASN A 19 21.69 -23.72 15.56
CA ASN A 19 21.98 -24.19 14.21
C ASN A 19 22.98 -23.27 13.52
N ASP A 20 24.21 -23.75 13.35
CA ASP A 20 25.30 -23.02 12.69
C ASP A 20 25.09 -22.63 11.22
N GLY A 21 23.99 -23.10 10.59
CA GLY A 21 23.64 -22.77 9.21
C GLY A 21 22.61 -21.65 9.06
N HIS A 22 21.93 -21.25 10.15
CA HIS A 22 20.90 -20.22 10.09
C HIS A 22 21.56 -18.83 10.01
N PHE A 23 21.07 -17.99 9.11
CA PHE A 23 21.62 -16.65 8.83
C PHE A 23 23.12 -16.63 8.47
N ARG A 24 23.60 -17.64 7.77
CA ARG A 24 24.99 -17.72 7.32
C ARG A 24 25.39 -16.53 6.45
N SER A 25 24.51 -16.15 5.51
CA SER A 25 24.75 -15.02 4.62
C SER A 25 24.80 -13.69 5.39
N LEU A 26 23.95 -13.51 6.41
CA LEU A 26 23.99 -12.33 7.28
C LEU A 26 25.28 -12.26 8.09
N ARG A 27 25.77 -13.39 8.56
CA ARG A 27 27.06 -13.46 9.27
C ARG A 27 28.23 -13.07 8.37
N GLU A 28 28.26 -13.59 7.14
CA GLU A 28 29.29 -13.25 6.15
C GLU A 28 29.27 -11.74 5.81
N LEU A 29 28.07 -11.14 5.68
CA LEU A 29 27.90 -9.70 5.46
C LEU A 29 28.37 -8.88 6.66
N TYR A 30 28.08 -9.35 7.88
CA TYR A 30 28.53 -8.71 9.11
C TYR A 30 30.05 -8.68 9.21
N GLU A 31 30.72 -9.80 8.93
CA GLU A 31 32.19 -9.92 8.93
C GLU A 31 32.85 -8.98 7.90
N LYS A 32 32.14 -8.66 6.81
CA LYS A 32 32.58 -7.71 5.78
C LYS A 32 32.20 -6.25 6.06
N ASN A 33 31.54 -5.95 7.17
CA ASN A 33 30.94 -4.64 7.48
C ASN A 33 29.90 -4.12 6.46
N GLU A 34 29.26 -5.03 5.71
CA GLU A 34 28.29 -4.68 4.68
C GLU A 34 26.83 -4.94 5.08
N LEU A 35 26.60 -5.52 6.25
CA LEU A 35 25.27 -5.96 6.69
C LEU A 35 24.26 -4.81 6.69
N THR A 36 24.62 -3.66 7.25
CA THR A 36 23.74 -2.51 7.34
C THR A 36 23.35 -1.98 5.96
N ASN A 37 24.32 -1.89 5.04
CA ASN A 37 24.07 -1.45 3.67
C ASN A 37 23.10 -2.39 2.95
N VAL A 38 23.25 -3.70 3.15
CA VAL A 38 22.41 -4.70 2.50
C VAL A 38 20.99 -4.72 3.11
N ILE A 39 20.86 -4.58 4.44
CA ILE A 39 19.53 -4.43 5.09
C ILE A 39 18.82 -3.20 4.56
N ASN A 40 19.47 -2.04 4.55
CA ASN A 40 18.90 -0.80 4.05
C ASN A 40 18.41 -0.97 2.62
N ARG A 41 19.18 -1.65 1.78
CA ARG A 41 18.82 -1.90 0.39
C ARG A 41 17.61 -2.82 0.24
N VAL A 42 17.50 -3.88 1.06
CA VAL A 42 16.30 -4.75 1.04
C VAL A 42 15.06 -3.98 1.53
N VAL A 43 15.20 -3.17 2.57
CA VAL A 43 14.15 -2.27 3.05
C VAL A 43 13.73 -1.27 1.96
N GLU A 44 14.70 -0.69 1.25
CA GLU A 44 14.45 0.19 0.11
C GLU A 44 13.76 -0.55 -1.04
N ASP A 45 14.17 -1.77 -1.37
CA ASP A 45 13.52 -2.58 -2.41
C ASP A 45 12.05 -2.90 -2.08
N ILE A 46 11.74 -3.22 -0.81
CA ILE A 46 10.36 -3.44 -0.34
C ILE A 46 9.52 -2.17 -0.54
N ASN A 47 10.05 -1.03 -0.13
CA ASN A 47 9.40 0.26 -0.27
C ASN A 47 9.35 0.76 -1.72
N HIS A 48 10.41 0.50 -2.51
CA HIS A 48 10.52 0.91 -3.90
C HIS A 48 9.43 0.26 -4.77
N ARG A 49 9.20 -1.05 -4.61
CA ARG A 49 8.11 -1.74 -5.30
C ARG A 49 6.77 -1.08 -4.99
N PHE A 50 6.52 -0.76 -3.74
CA PHE A 50 5.32 -0.06 -3.33
C PHE A 50 5.23 1.35 -3.93
N THR A 51 6.30 2.15 -3.84
CA THR A 51 6.34 3.51 -4.37
C THR A 51 6.17 3.52 -5.89
N LEU A 52 6.79 2.58 -6.60
CA LEU A 52 6.59 2.40 -8.04
C LEU A 52 5.15 1.97 -8.35
N GLU A 53 4.56 1.04 -7.61
CA GLU A 53 3.16 0.64 -7.81
C GLU A 53 2.22 1.82 -7.63
N VAL A 54 2.39 2.59 -6.56
CA VAL A 54 1.57 3.78 -6.30
C VAL A 54 1.75 4.81 -7.40
N LEU A 55 2.99 5.17 -7.73
CA LEU A 55 3.27 6.21 -8.72
C LEU A 55 2.92 5.77 -10.15
N THR A 56 3.19 4.52 -10.54
CA THR A 56 2.90 4.07 -11.90
C THR A 56 1.43 3.76 -12.12
N ARG A 57 0.75 3.13 -11.17
CA ARG A 57 -0.69 2.85 -11.30
C ARG A 57 -1.52 4.13 -11.27
N GLU A 58 -1.25 5.00 -10.32
CA GLU A 58 -2.05 6.21 -10.15
C GLU A 58 -1.77 7.26 -11.22
N PHE A 59 -0.54 7.36 -11.71
CA PHE A 59 -0.19 8.31 -12.77
C PHE A 59 -0.38 7.76 -14.20
N GLU A 60 -0.41 6.44 -14.39
CA GLU A 60 -0.65 5.82 -15.71
C GLU A 60 -2.11 5.39 -15.92
N SER A 61 -2.93 5.30 -14.86
CA SER A 61 -4.29 4.81 -15.00
C SER A 61 -5.15 5.77 -15.82
N SER A 62 -5.68 5.26 -16.93
CA SER A 62 -6.68 5.97 -17.74
C SER A 62 -7.95 6.31 -16.92
N ASP A 63 -8.23 5.57 -15.87
CA ASP A 63 -9.37 5.75 -14.97
C ASP A 63 -9.27 7.04 -14.15
N LEU A 64 -8.08 7.44 -13.71
CA LEU A 64 -7.88 8.76 -13.09
C LEU A 64 -8.12 9.90 -14.09
N ARG A 65 -7.68 9.73 -15.34
CA ARG A 65 -7.99 10.69 -16.40
C ARG A 65 -9.48 10.78 -16.68
N ILE A 66 -10.22 9.66 -16.62
CA ILE A 66 -11.67 9.60 -16.84
C ILE A 66 -12.41 10.16 -15.63
N SER A 67 -12.04 9.75 -14.40
CA SER A 67 -12.65 10.25 -13.16
C SER A 67 -12.36 11.74 -12.95
N ALA A 68 -11.13 12.18 -13.16
CA ALA A 68 -10.78 13.59 -13.14
C ALA A 68 -11.52 14.38 -14.25
N ARG A 69 -11.68 13.80 -15.45
CA ARG A 69 -12.43 14.42 -16.55
C ARG A 69 -13.93 14.51 -16.28
N ASN A 70 -14.51 13.53 -15.60
CA ASN A 70 -15.92 13.50 -15.24
C ASN A 70 -16.22 14.46 -14.07
N LEU A 71 -15.38 14.53 -13.06
CA LEU A 71 -15.45 15.51 -11.98
C LEU A 71 -15.26 16.95 -12.47
N ARG A 72 -14.57 17.16 -13.62
CA ARG A 72 -14.35 18.48 -14.24
C ARG A 72 -15.52 18.99 -15.03
N LYS A 73 -16.35 18.11 -15.61
CA LYS A 73 -17.56 18.54 -16.34
C LYS A 73 -18.55 19.28 -15.46
N ASP A 74 -18.56 18.97 -14.16
CA ASP A 74 -19.49 19.56 -13.20
C ASP A 74 -18.90 20.79 -12.45
N ARG A 75 -17.58 20.99 -12.49
CA ARG A 75 -16.94 22.16 -11.88
C ARG A 75 -16.43 23.11 -12.96
N LYS A 76 -17.02 24.29 -13.03
CA LYS A 76 -16.61 25.40 -13.93
C LYS A 76 -15.21 25.97 -13.66
N GLN A 77 -14.34 25.25 -12.94
CA GLN A 77 -12.97 25.67 -12.68
C GLN A 77 -11.97 24.65 -13.17
N PRO A 78 -10.88 25.10 -13.80
CA PRO A 78 -9.89 24.22 -14.37
C PRO A 78 -9.03 23.59 -13.29
N THR A 79 -8.78 22.30 -13.46
CA THR A 79 -7.45 21.78 -13.38
C THR A 79 -7.11 20.96 -12.16
N ASP A 80 -7.14 19.67 -12.38
CA ASP A 80 -6.14 18.81 -11.75
C ASP A 80 -4.77 19.19 -12.34
N ILE A 81 -3.77 19.34 -11.51
CA ILE A 81 -2.40 19.68 -11.92
C ILE A 81 -1.81 18.63 -12.87
N LEU A 82 -2.31 17.38 -12.80
CA LEU A 82 -1.95 16.31 -13.72
C LEU A 82 -2.29 16.61 -15.19
N ASP A 83 -3.17 17.60 -15.45
CA ASP A 83 -3.44 18.06 -16.82
C ASP A 83 -2.49 19.13 -17.31
N GLN A 84 -1.82 19.82 -16.40
CA GLN A 84 -0.90 20.91 -16.70
C GLN A 84 0.57 20.43 -16.71
N VAL A 85 0.84 19.31 -16.02
CA VAL A 85 2.19 18.76 -15.92
C VAL A 85 2.29 17.54 -16.81
N ASP A 86 3.40 17.39 -17.51
CA ASP A 86 3.71 16.16 -18.22
C ASP A 86 3.99 15.04 -17.23
N VAL A 87 2.92 14.31 -16.92
CA VAL A 87 2.93 13.16 -15.98
C VAL A 87 4.00 12.13 -16.39
N LYS A 88 4.26 11.95 -17.70
CA LYS A 88 5.28 11.01 -18.16
C LYS A 88 6.67 11.47 -17.74
N THR A 89 6.95 12.75 -17.85
CA THR A 89 8.24 13.33 -17.43
C THR A 89 8.42 13.21 -15.92
N ILE A 90 7.37 13.47 -15.11
CA ILE A 90 7.44 13.29 -13.65
C ILE A 90 7.68 11.82 -13.29
N ASN A 91 6.94 10.89 -13.88
CA ASN A 91 7.13 9.45 -13.64
C ASN A 91 8.53 8.98 -14.02
N GLN A 92 9.02 9.44 -15.16
CA GLN A 92 10.37 9.10 -15.60
C GLN A 92 11.41 9.64 -14.62
N LYS A 93 11.27 10.88 -14.17
CA LYS A 93 12.16 11.49 -13.18
C LYS A 93 12.10 10.79 -11.82
N LEU A 94 10.91 10.42 -11.34
CA LEU A 94 10.76 9.65 -10.12
C LEU A 94 11.44 8.27 -10.22
N LYS A 95 11.28 7.60 -11.36
CA LYS A 95 11.98 6.34 -11.65
C LYS A 95 13.50 6.53 -11.68
N GLU A 96 13.99 7.57 -12.35
CA GLU A 96 15.41 7.90 -12.42
C GLU A 96 16.00 8.21 -11.04
N LEU A 97 15.32 9.01 -10.22
CA LEU A 97 15.77 9.34 -8.86
C LEU A 97 15.84 8.10 -7.97
N LEU A 98 14.85 7.21 -8.07
CA LEU A 98 14.82 5.94 -7.35
C LEU A 98 15.94 5.00 -7.84
N GLU A 99 16.20 4.93 -9.16
CA GLU A 99 17.24 4.10 -9.74
C GLU A 99 18.66 4.63 -9.47
N ILE A 100 18.88 5.94 -9.51
CA ILE A 100 20.18 6.56 -9.25
C ILE A 100 20.61 6.32 -7.81
N ARG A 101 19.70 6.45 -6.86
CA ARG A 101 19.99 6.18 -5.45
C ARG A 101 20.38 4.71 -5.24
N ASN A 102 19.69 3.79 -5.90
CA ASN A 102 20.02 2.37 -5.86
C ASN A 102 21.36 2.00 -6.50
N ARG A 103 21.81 2.73 -7.54
CA ARG A 103 23.06 2.44 -8.27
C ARG A 103 24.30 3.04 -7.61
N SER A 104 24.20 4.24 -7.04
CA SER A 104 25.35 4.95 -6.47
C SER A 104 25.88 4.35 -5.17
N GLU A 105 25.08 3.55 -4.47
CA GLU A 105 25.42 2.92 -3.19
C GLU A 105 25.72 1.42 -3.30
N GLN A 106 25.84 0.89 -4.52
CA GLN A 106 26.09 -0.55 -4.75
C GLN A 106 27.55 -0.94 -4.51
N THR A 107 27.89 -1.26 -3.29
CA THR A 107 29.18 -1.85 -2.93
C THR A 107 29.15 -3.39 -2.88
N VAL A 108 27.97 -4.00 -2.75
CA VAL A 108 27.78 -5.46 -2.64
C VAL A 108 26.77 -5.98 -3.64
N ASP A 109 27.10 -7.10 -4.27
CA ASP A 109 26.16 -7.83 -5.14
C ASP A 109 25.17 -8.61 -4.27
N LEU A 110 23.88 -8.22 -4.33
CA LEU A 110 22.79 -8.81 -3.57
C LEU A 110 22.37 -10.15 -4.17
N GLN A 111 22.73 -11.23 -3.49
CA GLN A 111 22.26 -12.57 -3.82
C GLN A 111 20.84 -12.81 -3.26
N GLU A 112 20.12 -13.75 -3.85
CA GLU A 112 18.76 -14.10 -3.39
C GLU A 112 18.78 -14.65 -1.95
N SER A 113 19.82 -15.37 -1.55
CA SER A 113 20.01 -15.82 -0.16
C SER A 113 20.09 -14.66 0.83
N HIS A 114 20.76 -13.57 0.47
CA HIS A 114 20.81 -12.36 1.31
C HIS A 114 19.41 -11.75 1.49
N ARG A 115 18.62 -11.66 0.40
CA ARG A 115 17.26 -11.11 0.45
C ARG A 115 16.35 -11.96 1.34
N GLN A 116 16.41 -13.26 1.19
CA GLN A 116 15.58 -14.18 1.96
C GLN A 116 15.92 -14.16 3.44
N GLU A 117 17.21 -14.25 3.81
CA GLU A 117 17.62 -14.18 5.21
C GLU A 117 17.33 -12.83 5.86
N ILE A 118 17.46 -11.72 5.13
CA ILE A 118 17.10 -10.39 5.63
C ILE A 118 15.59 -10.27 5.82
N LYS A 119 14.79 -10.76 4.87
CA LYS A 119 13.34 -10.79 5.01
C LYS A 119 12.94 -11.56 6.27
N GLU A 120 13.47 -12.75 6.44
CA GLU A 120 13.21 -13.61 7.60
C GLU A 120 13.63 -12.92 8.91
N TYR A 121 14.77 -12.21 8.90
CA TYR A 121 15.21 -11.42 10.04
C TYR A 121 14.29 -10.26 10.36
N LEU A 122 13.78 -9.54 9.35
CA LEU A 122 12.83 -8.46 9.53
C LEU A 122 11.48 -8.96 10.05
N ASP A 123 11.04 -10.14 9.59
CA ASP A 123 9.82 -10.80 10.06
C ASP A 123 9.97 -11.22 11.54
N LEU A 124 11.13 -11.78 11.93
CA LEU A 124 11.43 -12.13 13.33
C LEU A 124 11.49 -10.92 14.27
N LEU A 125 11.75 -9.74 13.74
CA LEU A 125 11.71 -8.48 14.48
C LEU A 125 10.32 -7.80 14.47
N ASP A 126 9.31 -8.46 13.93
CA ASP A 126 7.96 -7.90 13.72
C ASP A 126 7.98 -6.58 12.91
N LEU A 127 8.99 -6.38 12.05
CA LEU A 127 9.08 -5.18 11.20
C LEU A 127 8.34 -5.34 9.87
N THR A 128 8.13 -6.57 9.45
CA THR A 128 7.40 -6.91 8.23
C THR A 128 6.25 -7.87 8.54
N VAL A 129 5.27 -7.88 7.66
CA VAL A 129 4.13 -8.79 7.70
C VAL A 129 3.67 -9.09 6.29
N GLU A 130 3.09 -10.25 6.07
CA GLU A 130 2.57 -10.63 4.77
C GLU A 130 1.08 -10.36 4.66
N ILE A 131 0.69 -9.68 3.58
CA ILE A 131 -0.70 -9.49 3.14
C ILE A 131 -0.98 -10.45 2.01
N GLU A 132 -2.04 -11.21 2.11
CA GLU A 132 -2.49 -12.10 1.04
C GLU A 132 -3.30 -11.31 0.01
N VAL A 133 -2.97 -11.50 -1.26
CA VAL A 133 -3.75 -11.01 -2.42
C VAL A 133 -4.25 -12.22 -3.19
N ARG A 134 -5.55 -12.30 -3.39
CA ARG A 134 -6.21 -13.35 -4.18
C ARG A 134 -6.76 -12.77 -5.47
N TRP A 135 -6.81 -13.60 -6.50
CA TRP A 135 -7.25 -13.20 -7.83
C TRP A 135 -8.56 -13.89 -8.22
N MET A 136 -9.55 -13.12 -8.65
CA MET A 136 -10.81 -13.68 -9.18
C MET A 136 -10.62 -14.29 -10.57
N THR A 137 -9.68 -13.78 -11.35
CA THR A 137 -9.36 -14.30 -12.69
C THR A 137 -8.58 -15.62 -12.69
N ASP A 138 -7.92 -15.93 -11.57
CA ASP A 138 -7.16 -17.17 -11.37
C ASP A 138 -7.29 -17.63 -9.91
N TYR A 139 -8.14 -18.62 -9.67
CA TYR A 139 -8.45 -19.10 -8.32
C TYR A 139 -7.27 -19.74 -7.58
N ASN A 140 -6.28 -20.20 -8.32
CA ASN A 140 -5.08 -20.81 -7.74
C ASN A 140 -3.99 -19.77 -7.46
N ARG A 141 -4.12 -18.56 -8.01
CA ARG A 141 -3.13 -17.51 -7.80
C ARG A 141 -3.35 -16.81 -6.45
N ARG A 142 -2.41 -17.07 -5.56
CA ARG A 142 -2.27 -16.37 -4.28
C ARG A 142 -0.90 -15.71 -4.26
N GLU A 143 -0.87 -14.45 -3.92
CA GLU A 143 0.36 -13.67 -3.80
C GLU A 143 0.48 -13.18 -2.36
N LEU A 144 1.62 -13.44 -1.74
CA LEU A 144 1.95 -12.88 -0.44
C LEU A 144 2.80 -11.63 -0.66
N ARG A 145 2.29 -10.49 -0.26
CA ARG A 145 3.00 -9.21 -0.34
C ARG A 145 3.56 -8.86 1.02
N THR A 146 4.88 -8.69 1.07
CA THR A 146 5.55 -8.20 2.27
C THR A 146 5.30 -6.70 2.40
N VAL A 147 4.77 -6.29 3.54
CA VAL A 147 4.55 -4.89 3.90
C VAL A 147 5.16 -4.61 5.27
N PHE A 148 5.42 -3.34 5.59
CA PHE A 148 5.86 -3.00 6.93
C PHE A 148 4.70 -3.09 7.92
N SER A 149 4.97 -3.70 9.07
CA SER A 149 4.03 -3.75 10.19
C SER A 149 3.68 -2.36 10.73
N GLN A 150 4.61 -1.39 10.52
CA GLN A 150 4.41 0.01 10.84
C GLN A 150 4.33 0.85 9.56
N PRO A 151 3.16 1.22 9.08
CA PRO A 151 2.97 1.99 7.84
C PRO A 151 3.70 3.34 7.82
N GLY A 152 4.00 3.91 8.99
CA GLY A 152 4.80 5.13 9.12
C GLY A 152 6.20 5.05 8.50
N ILE A 153 6.79 3.85 8.40
CA ILE A 153 8.08 3.65 7.72
C ILE A 153 7.97 3.99 6.23
N ARG A 154 6.86 3.62 5.59
CA ARG A 154 6.58 4.00 4.19
C ARG A 154 6.45 5.51 4.02
N TYR A 155 5.74 6.14 4.95
CA TYR A 155 5.56 7.59 4.92
C TYR A 155 6.90 8.32 5.01
N ALA A 156 7.77 7.91 5.91
CA ALA A 156 9.10 8.52 6.08
C ALA A 156 9.95 8.41 4.80
N GLN A 157 9.89 7.27 4.12
CA GLN A 157 10.62 7.10 2.86
C GLN A 157 10.03 7.92 1.71
N ALA A 158 8.70 7.99 1.63
CA ALA A 158 8.03 8.83 0.66
C ALA A 158 8.33 10.30 0.86
N ASP A 159 8.39 10.75 2.12
CA ASP A 159 8.79 12.11 2.45
C ASP A 159 10.25 12.39 2.01
N ALA A 160 11.16 11.46 2.25
CA ALA A 160 12.55 11.57 1.78
C ALA A 160 12.64 11.63 0.24
N LEU A 161 11.80 10.86 -0.49
CA LEU A 161 11.70 10.93 -1.95
C LEU A 161 11.19 12.31 -2.41
N ILE A 162 10.15 12.83 -1.76
CA ILE A 162 9.61 14.16 -2.04
C ILE A 162 10.66 15.24 -1.81
N GLN A 163 11.43 15.15 -0.72
CA GLN A 163 12.54 16.06 -0.43
C GLN A 163 13.59 16.03 -1.55
N SER A 164 13.93 14.85 -2.03
CA SER A 164 14.87 14.68 -3.16
C SER A 164 14.31 15.25 -4.46
N LEU A 165 13.02 15.01 -4.73
CA LEU A 165 12.31 15.55 -5.88
C LEU A 165 12.29 17.09 -5.87
N MET A 166 12.07 17.70 -4.69
CA MET A 166 12.07 19.15 -4.53
C MET A 166 13.43 19.79 -4.83
N GLN A 167 14.52 19.02 -4.80
CA GLN A 167 15.88 19.46 -5.11
C GLN A 167 16.24 19.21 -6.58
N ASP A 168 15.50 18.39 -7.31
CA ASP A 168 15.75 18.10 -8.74
C ASP A 168 15.62 19.35 -9.61
N GLU A 169 16.53 19.51 -10.57
CA GLU A 169 16.65 20.71 -11.40
C GLU A 169 15.43 20.89 -12.33
N ALA A 170 14.91 19.79 -12.89
CA ALA A 170 13.71 19.82 -13.72
C ALA A 170 12.46 20.19 -12.90
N PHE A 171 12.38 19.71 -11.64
CA PHE A 171 11.31 20.07 -10.74
C PHE A 171 11.41 21.51 -10.25
N ARG A 172 12.63 22.04 -10.10
CA ARG A 172 12.87 23.46 -9.78
C ARG A 172 12.43 24.43 -10.88
N SER A 173 12.37 23.98 -12.13
CA SER A 173 11.87 24.78 -13.24
C SER A 173 10.36 25.05 -13.17
N MET A 174 9.62 24.23 -12.42
CA MET A 174 8.20 24.43 -12.15
C MET A 174 7.97 25.54 -11.12
N SER A 175 6.83 26.21 -11.15
CA SER A 175 6.45 27.19 -10.13
C SER A 175 6.38 26.54 -8.75
N LEU A 176 6.56 27.33 -7.68
CA LEU A 176 6.47 26.84 -6.32
C LEU A 176 5.09 26.21 -6.01
N ASP A 177 4.05 26.78 -6.57
CA ASP A 177 2.67 26.34 -6.38
C ASP A 177 2.42 24.98 -7.04
N GLU A 178 2.91 24.79 -8.27
CA GLU A 178 2.86 23.49 -8.96
C GLU A 178 3.63 22.41 -8.19
N ARG A 179 4.84 22.73 -7.72
CA ARG A 179 5.63 21.80 -6.90
C ARG A 179 4.88 21.36 -5.64
N LYS A 180 4.28 22.32 -4.92
CA LYS A 180 3.49 22.04 -3.71
C LYS A 180 2.28 21.14 -4.01
N ARG A 181 1.59 21.37 -5.12
CA ARG A 181 0.42 20.56 -5.50
C ARG A 181 0.83 19.13 -5.87
N VAL A 182 1.91 18.95 -6.64
CA VAL A 182 2.43 17.61 -6.98
C VAL A 182 2.84 16.86 -5.73
N THR A 183 3.58 17.49 -4.83
CA THR A 183 4.01 16.85 -3.58
C THR A 183 2.84 16.51 -2.66
N ALA A 184 1.86 17.40 -2.53
CA ALA A 184 0.64 17.13 -1.78
C ALA A 184 -0.13 15.93 -2.36
N ARG A 185 -0.23 15.83 -3.69
CA ARG A 185 -0.88 14.71 -4.36
C ARG A 185 -0.18 13.38 -4.08
N ILE A 186 1.16 13.35 -4.17
CA ILE A 186 1.95 12.15 -3.86
C ILE A 186 1.73 11.75 -2.39
N GLN A 187 1.75 12.71 -1.46
CA GLN A 187 1.52 12.44 -0.04
C GLN A 187 0.12 11.90 0.22
N ASP A 188 -0.91 12.43 -0.44
CA ASP A 188 -2.29 11.96 -0.26
C ASP A 188 -2.47 10.52 -0.74
N GLU A 189 -1.88 10.14 -1.88
CA GLU A 189 -1.89 8.76 -2.37
C GLU A 189 -1.20 7.80 -1.40
N ILE A 190 -0.04 8.19 -0.86
CA ILE A 190 0.69 7.38 0.11
C ILE A 190 -0.10 7.21 1.40
N LYS A 191 -0.74 8.27 1.90
CA LYS A 191 -1.61 8.21 3.09
C LYS A 191 -2.81 7.31 2.85
N GLY A 192 -3.38 7.34 1.63
CA GLY A 192 -4.45 6.42 1.23
C GLY A 192 -4.01 4.96 1.38
N ARG A 193 -2.87 4.61 0.81
CA ARG A 193 -2.33 3.25 0.88
C ARG A 193 -1.92 2.83 2.30
N MET A 194 -1.38 3.76 3.09
CA MET A 194 -1.09 3.51 4.51
C MET A 194 -2.37 3.19 5.28
N MET A 195 -3.45 3.91 5.04
CA MET A 195 -4.74 3.67 5.68
C MET A 195 -5.31 2.31 5.29
N GLU A 196 -5.25 1.92 4.00
CA GLU A 196 -5.63 0.57 3.55
C GLU A 196 -4.86 -0.52 4.31
N ASP A 197 -3.54 -0.38 4.43
CA ASP A 197 -2.71 -1.35 5.12
C ASP A 197 -3.01 -1.40 6.63
N ILE A 198 -3.19 -0.26 7.29
CA ILE A 198 -3.57 -0.20 8.72
C ILE A 198 -4.88 -0.96 8.93
N VAL A 199 -5.91 -0.63 8.16
CA VAL A 199 -7.23 -1.26 8.28
C VAL A 199 -7.14 -2.77 8.08
N LEU A 200 -6.44 -3.20 7.03
CA LEU A 200 -6.30 -4.62 6.72
C LEU A 200 -5.52 -5.38 7.80
N LEU A 201 -4.39 -4.82 8.26
CA LEU A 201 -3.52 -5.46 9.24
C LEU A 201 -4.20 -5.56 10.61
N GLU A 202 -4.83 -4.50 11.10
CA GLU A 202 -5.55 -4.49 12.36
C GLU A 202 -6.74 -5.47 12.32
N THR A 203 -7.48 -5.49 11.21
CA THR A 203 -8.57 -6.46 11.01
C THR A 203 -8.05 -7.89 11.02
N LYS A 204 -6.93 -8.17 10.33
CA LYS A 204 -6.31 -9.50 10.30
C LYS A 204 -5.84 -9.95 11.67
N LEU A 205 -5.26 -9.06 12.46
CA LEU A 205 -4.79 -9.36 13.81
C LEU A 205 -5.93 -9.63 14.80
N SER A 206 -7.02 -8.87 14.68
CA SER A 206 -8.18 -9.01 15.54
C SER A 206 -9.04 -10.23 15.18
N LYS A 207 -9.35 -10.43 13.90
CA LYS A 207 -10.25 -11.51 13.43
C LYS A 207 -9.47 -12.78 13.06
N ARG A 208 -8.82 -13.41 14.04
CA ARG A 208 -7.94 -14.60 13.83
C ARG A 208 -8.64 -15.84 13.28
N GLN A 209 -9.96 -15.94 13.43
CA GLN A 209 -10.77 -17.07 12.94
C GLN A 209 -11.28 -16.84 11.51
N CYS A 210 -10.99 -15.68 10.94
CA CYS A 210 -11.39 -15.30 9.58
C CYS A 210 -10.18 -15.25 8.68
N GLU A 211 -10.43 -15.35 7.38
CA GLU A 211 -9.42 -15.09 6.37
C GLU A 211 -9.57 -13.64 5.88
N VAL A 212 -8.50 -12.84 6.04
CA VAL A 212 -8.48 -11.42 5.64
C VAL A 212 -7.46 -11.23 4.53
N PHE A 213 -7.91 -10.74 3.39
CA PHE A 213 -7.10 -10.61 2.19
C PHE A 213 -7.61 -9.49 1.27
N LYS A 214 -6.77 -9.05 0.31
CA LYS A 214 -7.18 -8.20 -0.81
C LYS A 214 -7.70 -9.08 -1.96
N LEU A 215 -8.77 -8.66 -2.62
CA LEU A 215 -9.34 -9.41 -3.74
C LEU A 215 -9.23 -8.63 -5.05
N GLN A 216 -8.37 -9.13 -5.95
CA GLN A 216 -8.08 -8.52 -7.24
C GLN A 216 -8.98 -9.09 -8.34
N PHE A 217 -9.59 -8.20 -9.13
CA PHE A 217 -10.32 -8.53 -10.36
C PHE A 217 -9.48 -8.21 -11.60
N ALA A 218 -10.00 -8.52 -12.78
CA ALA A 218 -9.37 -8.08 -14.03
C ALA A 218 -9.27 -6.54 -14.10
N VAL A 219 -10.27 -5.84 -13.56
CA VAL A 219 -10.30 -4.37 -13.44
C VAL A 219 -10.72 -3.99 -12.03
N GLY A 220 -9.81 -3.40 -11.25
CA GLY A 220 -10.05 -2.97 -9.87
C GLY A 220 -9.97 -4.11 -8.85
N GLU A 221 -10.17 -3.76 -7.60
CA GLU A 221 -10.04 -4.66 -6.45
C GLU A 221 -11.07 -4.30 -5.37
N PHE A 222 -11.32 -5.23 -4.45
CA PHE A 222 -11.80 -4.89 -3.12
C PHE A 222 -10.57 -4.71 -2.22
N ASP A 223 -10.49 -3.59 -1.53
CA ASP A 223 -9.35 -3.24 -0.69
C ASP A 223 -9.17 -4.26 0.45
N MET A 224 -10.27 -4.83 0.94
CA MET A 224 -10.27 -5.91 1.91
C MET A 224 -11.51 -6.79 1.77
N VAL A 225 -11.31 -8.10 1.93
CA VAL A 225 -12.37 -9.10 2.12
C VAL A 225 -12.12 -9.79 3.44
N VAL A 226 -13.15 -9.90 4.27
CA VAL A 226 -13.16 -10.73 5.48
C VAL A 226 -14.05 -11.92 5.19
N PHE A 227 -13.45 -13.09 5.07
CA PHE A 227 -14.16 -14.34 4.80
C PHE A 227 -14.28 -15.16 6.08
N TYR A 228 -15.48 -15.66 6.34
CA TYR A 228 -15.86 -16.50 7.48
C TYR A 228 -16.12 -17.92 6.96
N PRO A 229 -15.10 -18.80 6.93
CA PRO A 229 -15.22 -20.13 6.31
C PRO A 229 -16.33 -21.00 6.95
N GLU A 230 -16.46 -20.95 8.28
CA GLU A 230 -17.44 -21.74 9.02
C GLU A 230 -18.89 -21.32 8.74
N GLU A 231 -19.10 -20.02 8.46
CA GLU A 231 -20.43 -19.45 8.17
C GLU A 231 -20.74 -19.40 6.68
N ALA A 232 -19.76 -19.73 5.82
CA ALA A 232 -19.84 -19.60 4.35
C ALA A 232 -20.34 -18.21 3.90
N CYS A 233 -19.81 -17.14 4.52
CA CYS A 233 -20.15 -15.76 4.19
C CYS A 233 -18.93 -14.85 4.22
N CYS A 234 -19.07 -13.67 3.62
CA CYS A 234 -17.99 -12.69 3.60
C CYS A 234 -18.51 -11.26 3.78
N GLU A 235 -17.61 -10.37 4.12
CA GLU A 235 -17.79 -8.92 4.12
C GLU A 235 -16.79 -8.32 3.15
N ILE A 236 -17.21 -7.29 2.40
CA ILE A 236 -16.37 -6.62 1.41
C ILE A 236 -16.21 -5.15 1.74
N TYR A 237 -14.99 -4.64 1.56
CA TYR A 237 -14.59 -3.32 2.03
C TYR A 237 -13.84 -2.54 0.97
N GLU A 238 -14.13 -1.24 0.91
CA GLU A 238 -13.32 -0.19 0.30
C GLU A 238 -12.74 0.70 1.40
N VAL A 239 -11.52 1.18 1.22
CA VAL A 239 -10.87 2.09 2.17
C VAL A 239 -10.54 3.38 1.44
N LYS A 240 -10.98 4.52 1.98
CA LYS A 240 -10.82 5.81 1.32
C LYS A 240 -10.29 6.87 2.29
N HIS A 241 -9.18 7.49 1.93
CA HIS A 241 -8.57 8.56 2.72
C HIS A 241 -9.31 9.91 2.62
N SER A 242 -10.56 9.92 2.17
CA SER A 242 -11.41 11.11 2.09
C SER A 242 -12.26 11.27 3.34
N LYS A 243 -12.81 12.49 3.52
CA LYS A 243 -13.80 12.79 4.56
C LYS A 243 -15.23 12.85 4.01
N GLU A 244 -15.38 12.85 2.69
CA GLU A 244 -16.66 13.02 2.01
C GLU A 244 -17.16 11.68 1.49
N VAL A 245 -18.47 11.49 1.55
CA VAL A 245 -19.18 10.38 0.93
C VAL A 245 -19.48 10.75 -0.51
N VAL A 246 -18.91 10.04 -1.48
CA VAL A 246 -19.20 10.22 -2.90
C VAL A 246 -19.43 8.87 -3.58
N GLN A 247 -20.48 8.75 -4.40
CA GLN A 247 -20.86 7.51 -5.07
C GLN A 247 -19.72 6.83 -5.86
N PRO A 248 -18.85 7.55 -6.59
CA PRO A 248 -17.74 6.89 -7.29
C PRO A 248 -16.77 6.10 -6.40
N GLN A 249 -16.72 6.36 -5.09
CA GLN A 249 -15.84 5.63 -4.16
C GLN A 249 -16.29 4.19 -3.91
N CYS A 250 -17.59 3.92 -4.03
CA CYS A 250 -18.17 2.59 -3.80
C CYS A 250 -18.56 1.85 -5.10
N ARG A 251 -18.07 2.31 -6.25
CA ARG A 251 -18.41 1.72 -7.56
C ARG A 251 -18.14 0.22 -7.64
N HIS A 252 -17.09 -0.26 -6.97
CA HIS A 252 -16.75 -1.70 -6.98
C HIS A 252 -17.68 -2.50 -6.07
N LEU A 253 -18.13 -1.92 -4.95
CA LEU A 253 -19.11 -2.53 -4.05
C LEU A 253 -20.53 -2.56 -4.66
N LEU A 254 -20.81 -1.69 -5.64
CA LEU A 254 -22.06 -1.64 -6.40
C LEU A 254 -22.00 -2.46 -7.71
N ASP A 255 -20.84 -3.00 -8.07
CA ASP A 255 -20.69 -3.83 -9.27
C ASP A 255 -21.30 -5.22 -9.02
N HIS A 256 -22.53 -5.45 -9.53
CA HIS A 256 -23.26 -6.70 -9.34
C HIS A 256 -22.44 -7.93 -9.76
N LYS A 257 -21.71 -7.84 -10.88
CA LYS A 257 -20.93 -8.97 -11.38
C LYS A 257 -19.81 -9.34 -10.41
N LYS A 258 -19.08 -8.35 -9.88
CA LYS A 258 -18.04 -8.58 -8.88
C LYS A 258 -18.61 -9.17 -7.59
N CYS A 259 -19.77 -8.66 -7.16
CA CYS A 259 -20.45 -9.17 -5.97
C CYS A 259 -20.90 -10.63 -6.18
N GLU A 260 -21.50 -10.96 -7.32
CA GLU A 260 -21.92 -12.33 -7.65
C GLU A 260 -20.73 -13.30 -7.72
N GLU A 261 -19.65 -12.93 -8.41
CA GLU A 261 -18.43 -13.74 -8.49
C GLU A 261 -17.82 -13.96 -7.09
N THR A 262 -17.83 -12.92 -6.25
CA THR A 262 -17.33 -12.98 -4.86
C THR A 262 -18.21 -13.88 -4.01
N ALA A 263 -19.52 -13.72 -4.09
CA ALA A 263 -20.48 -14.55 -3.35
C ALA A 263 -20.40 -16.03 -3.78
N PHE A 264 -20.20 -16.28 -5.06
CA PHE A 264 -20.02 -17.65 -5.57
C PHE A 264 -18.80 -18.33 -4.94
N ARG A 265 -17.71 -17.60 -4.75
CA ARG A 265 -16.45 -18.15 -4.24
C ARG A 265 -16.34 -18.16 -2.72
N TYR A 266 -16.86 -17.15 -2.04
CA TYR A 266 -16.66 -16.91 -0.61
C TYR A 266 -17.97 -16.91 0.19
N GLY A 267 -19.08 -17.35 -0.42
CA GLY A 267 -20.38 -17.39 0.23
C GLY A 267 -21.09 -16.02 0.25
N ALA A 268 -22.22 -15.97 0.95
CA ALA A 268 -23.08 -14.80 0.97
C ALA A 268 -22.36 -13.53 1.43
N ILE A 269 -22.49 -12.43 0.70
CA ILE A 269 -22.00 -11.13 1.15
C ILE A 269 -22.99 -10.59 2.19
N ARG A 270 -22.58 -10.58 3.46
CA ARG A 270 -23.41 -10.10 4.56
C ARG A 270 -23.26 -8.60 4.85
N GLY A 271 -22.24 -7.96 4.30
CA GLY A 271 -22.02 -6.53 4.49
C GLY A 271 -21.12 -5.92 3.42
N LYS A 272 -21.42 -4.67 3.06
CA LYS A 272 -20.66 -3.83 2.15
C LYS A 272 -20.28 -2.55 2.88
N TYR A 273 -19.00 -2.28 3.01
CA TYR A 273 -18.50 -1.21 3.87
C TYR A 273 -17.52 -0.30 3.14
N VAL A 274 -17.59 0.99 3.43
CA VAL A 274 -16.53 1.94 3.10
C VAL A 274 -15.93 2.48 4.40
N ILE A 275 -14.64 2.21 4.63
CA ILE A 275 -13.92 2.78 5.76
C ILE A 275 -13.25 4.07 5.31
N TYR A 276 -13.54 5.18 6.00
CA TYR A 276 -13.10 6.50 5.58
C TYR A 276 -12.83 7.41 6.79
N ARG A 277 -12.53 8.70 6.57
CA ARG A 277 -12.18 9.66 7.62
C ARG A 277 -13.31 10.59 8.02
N GLY A 278 -14.52 10.32 7.57
CA GLY A 278 -15.71 11.07 7.94
C GLY A 278 -16.49 10.43 9.09
N GLU A 279 -17.72 10.84 9.31
CA GLU A 279 -18.59 10.32 10.37
C GLU A 279 -19.32 9.05 9.91
N ASP A 280 -19.65 8.17 10.87
CA ASP A 280 -20.44 6.97 10.58
C ASP A 280 -21.77 7.34 9.94
N THR A 281 -22.05 6.76 8.79
CA THR A 281 -23.28 7.03 8.02
C THR A 281 -23.58 5.86 7.07
N SER A 282 -24.55 6.02 6.19
CA SER A 282 -24.79 5.10 5.09
C SER A 282 -24.95 5.85 3.76
N LEU A 283 -24.78 5.13 2.65
CA LEU A 283 -24.92 5.70 1.33
C LEU A 283 -26.31 6.29 1.12
N LYS A 284 -27.36 5.60 1.57
CA LYS A 284 -28.76 6.09 1.47
C LYS A 284 -29.05 7.29 2.35
N ASN A 285 -28.33 7.48 3.45
CA ASN A 285 -28.47 8.69 4.24
C ASN A 285 -28.00 9.94 3.49
N VAL A 286 -26.96 9.79 2.65
CA VAL A 286 -26.41 10.90 1.85
C VAL A 286 -27.05 10.98 0.47
N PHE A 287 -27.36 9.85 -0.13
CA PHE A 287 -27.98 9.70 -1.45
C PHE A 287 -29.21 8.79 -1.34
N PRO A 288 -30.39 9.33 -0.99
CA PRO A 288 -31.61 8.54 -0.78
C PRO A 288 -32.07 7.72 -2.00
N GLU A 289 -31.64 8.12 -3.20
CA GLU A 289 -31.94 7.45 -4.47
C GLU A 289 -31.02 6.25 -4.76
N ALA A 290 -30.02 5.97 -3.91
CA ALA A 290 -29.13 4.85 -4.11
C ALA A 290 -29.89 3.52 -4.06
N GLU A 291 -29.66 2.64 -5.04
CA GLU A 291 -30.33 1.34 -5.14
C GLU A 291 -29.95 0.43 -3.96
N GLU A 292 -28.67 0.39 -3.61
CA GLU A 292 -28.14 -0.39 -2.49
C GLU A 292 -27.71 0.52 -1.34
N ASP A 293 -27.79 0.01 -0.12
CA ASP A 293 -27.21 0.68 1.04
C ASP A 293 -25.83 0.15 1.35
N ILE A 294 -24.86 1.05 1.45
CA ILE A 294 -23.49 0.76 1.83
C ILE A 294 -23.20 1.50 3.11
N THR A 295 -22.66 0.78 4.09
CA THR A 295 -22.31 1.37 5.39
C THR A 295 -20.96 2.08 5.30
N TYR A 296 -20.94 3.35 5.68
CA TYR A 296 -19.75 4.16 5.81
C TYR A 296 -19.33 4.20 7.27
N LEU A 297 -18.11 3.75 7.57
CA LEU A 297 -17.56 3.69 8.91
C LEU A 297 -16.38 4.66 9.03
N GLU A 298 -16.40 5.47 10.06
CA GLU A 298 -15.24 6.28 10.43
C GLU A 298 -14.10 5.34 10.88
N VAL A 299 -12.88 5.62 10.39
CA VAL A 299 -11.74 4.71 10.55
C VAL A 299 -11.36 4.45 12.01
N GLU A 300 -11.37 5.48 12.88
CA GLU A 300 -11.05 5.30 14.29
C GLU A 300 -12.15 4.52 15.02
N ASN A 301 -13.42 4.77 14.67
CA ASN A 301 -14.54 4.01 15.21
C ASN A 301 -14.44 2.55 14.81
N TYR A 302 -14.17 2.27 13.52
CA TYR A 302 -13.96 0.91 13.05
C TYR A 302 -12.83 0.20 13.80
N LEU A 303 -11.66 0.84 13.92
CA LEU A 303 -10.51 0.26 14.62
C LEU A 303 -10.78 0.00 16.11
N LYS A 304 -11.64 0.80 16.74
CA LYS A 304 -12.07 0.57 18.15
C LYS A 304 -13.03 -0.63 18.30
N THR A 305 -13.68 -1.06 17.22
CA THR A 305 -14.57 -2.24 17.23
C THR A 305 -13.84 -3.56 17.04
N LEU A 306 -12.60 -3.51 16.61
CA LEU A 306 -11.71 -4.67 16.43
C LEU A 306 -11.19 -5.18 17.78
#